data_d0c3db99a6c5a831c2b2a6f47e4a240b
#
_entry.id   d0c3db99a6c5a831c2b2a6f47e4a240b
#
_cell.length_a   1.000
_cell.length_b   1.000
_cell.length_c   1.000
_cell.angle_alpha   90.00
_cell.angle_beta   90.00
_cell.angle_gamma   90.00
#
_symmetry.space_group_name_H-M   'P 1'
#
loop_
_entity.id
_entity.type
_entity.pdbx_description
1 polymer ?
#
loop_
_entity_poly.entity_id
_entity_poly.type
_entity_poly.pdbx_seq_one_letter_code
_entity_poly.pdbx_strand_id
1 'polypeptide(L)'
;SNFRTSHWTGIAKRARIVYYAPERVSGAELAGLTYESLADPKWKGRLVIRKSSNIYNKSLVASLVKNNGKAATAEWAKGVVSNMARTPKGNDRAQIMAVAAGEADIAVANTYYLALMLSGKKGAEQQAAAKKVKAFFPNQNDRGTHMNISCAALVKGAPNKDNAIKLVEFLLTPESQEHFVNNTFEFPMIGGVSANPLVVNNIGLDFKQDLKTKVSSYGAKQADALEVMTAAGWK
;
A
#
# COMPACT_ATOMS: atom_id res chain seq x y z
N SER A 1 -7.89 -7.49 -17.73
CA SER A 1 -7.16 -6.49 -16.95
C SER A 1 -6.97 -6.97 -15.51
N ASN A 2 -5.86 -6.62 -14.85
CA ASN A 2 -5.63 -6.95 -13.45
C ASN A 2 -6.55 -6.16 -12.49
N PHE A 3 -7.14 -5.07 -12.98
CA PHE A 3 -7.88 -4.09 -12.19
C PHE A 3 -9.36 -4.04 -12.51
N ARG A 4 -9.92 -5.04 -13.20
CA ARG A 4 -11.36 -5.19 -13.43
C ARG A 4 -11.76 -6.64 -13.68
N THR A 5 -13.03 -6.94 -13.40
CA THR A 5 -13.71 -8.18 -13.78
C THR A 5 -15.06 -7.84 -14.43
N SER A 6 -15.90 -8.85 -14.68
CA SER A 6 -17.30 -8.62 -15.10
C SER A 6 -18.18 -8.00 -14.00
N HIS A 7 -17.73 -7.97 -12.73
CA HIS A 7 -18.53 -7.56 -11.58
C HIS A 7 -18.08 -6.25 -10.94
N TRP A 8 -16.83 -5.83 -11.16
CA TRP A 8 -16.26 -4.61 -10.60
C TRP A 8 -15.18 -4.03 -11.50
N THR A 9 -14.95 -2.74 -11.37
CA THR A 9 -13.84 -2.02 -12.01
C THR A 9 -13.08 -1.15 -11.01
N GLY A 10 -11.75 -1.09 -11.16
CA GLY A 10 -10.95 -0.15 -10.41
C GLY A 10 -11.21 1.29 -10.85
N ILE A 11 -11.17 2.22 -9.91
CA ILE A 11 -11.33 3.65 -10.15
C ILE A 11 -10.11 4.47 -9.75
N ALA A 12 -9.22 3.93 -8.91
CA ALA A 12 -7.93 4.50 -8.56
C ALA A 12 -6.96 3.40 -8.12
N LYS A 13 -5.64 3.62 -8.27
CA LYS A 13 -4.58 2.66 -7.92
C LYS A 13 -3.64 3.22 -6.86
N ARG A 14 -3.06 2.35 -6.04
CA ARG A 14 -1.95 2.67 -5.13
C ARG A 14 -1.04 1.47 -4.96
N ALA A 15 0.21 1.75 -4.65
CA ALA A 15 1.16 0.74 -4.21
C ALA A 15 1.28 0.77 -2.68
N ARG A 16 1.56 -0.39 -2.08
CA ARG A 16 1.94 -0.47 -0.67
C ARG A 16 3.45 -0.59 -0.60
N ILE A 17 4.12 0.42 -0.09
CA ILE A 17 5.57 0.58 -0.18
C ILE A 17 6.23 0.68 1.19
N VAL A 18 7.54 0.75 1.22
CA VAL A 18 8.33 1.04 2.41
C VAL A 18 8.72 2.51 2.42
N TYR A 19 8.44 3.20 3.52
CA TYR A 19 9.01 4.49 3.84
C TYR A 19 10.15 4.30 4.83
N TYR A 20 11.21 5.07 4.69
CA TYR A 20 12.40 4.93 5.52
C TYR A 20 13.03 6.27 5.89
N ALA A 21 13.79 6.29 6.97
CA ALA A 21 14.59 7.43 7.38
C ALA A 21 15.97 7.36 6.72
N PRO A 22 16.32 8.26 5.77
CA PRO A 22 17.56 8.18 5.02
C PRO A 22 18.83 8.35 5.90
N GLU A 23 18.68 8.91 7.10
CA GLU A 23 19.76 9.08 8.08
C GLU A 23 20.07 7.80 8.87
N ARG A 24 19.15 6.82 8.89
CA ARG A 24 19.26 5.59 9.70
C ARG A 24 19.21 4.30 8.86
N VAL A 25 18.84 4.41 7.59
CA VAL A 25 18.78 3.26 6.67
C VAL A 25 19.58 3.59 5.42
N SER A 26 20.63 2.84 5.20
CA SER A 26 21.52 3.01 4.05
C SER A 26 20.92 2.42 2.77
N GLY A 27 21.41 2.87 1.61
CA GLY A 27 21.05 2.27 0.33
C GLY A 27 21.43 0.79 0.24
N ALA A 28 22.51 0.36 0.90
CA ALA A 28 22.92 -1.04 0.96
C ALA A 28 21.92 -1.92 1.73
N GLU A 29 21.31 -1.41 2.80
CA GLU A 29 20.25 -2.13 3.54
C GLU A 29 18.97 -2.28 2.73
N LEU A 30 18.69 -1.33 1.82
CA LEU A 30 17.51 -1.34 0.94
C LEU A 30 17.75 -2.14 -0.34
N ALA A 31 19.01 -2.34 -0.73
CA ALA A 31 19.34 -3.06 -1.96
C ALA A 31 18.69 -4.45 -1.95
N GLY A 32 17.82 -4.71 -2.92
CA GLY A 32 17.09 -5.98 -3.02
C GLY A 32 15.99 -6.20 -1.98
N LEU A 33 15.58 -5.17 -1.23
CA LEU A 33 14.50 -5.29 -0.23
C LEU A 33 13.20 -5.81 -0.87
N THR A 34 12.65 -6.84 -0.25
CA THR A 34 11.36 -7.46 -0.60
C THR A 34 10.41 -7.37 0.60
N TYR A 35 9.13 -7.67 0.39
CA TYR A 35 8.21 -7.83 1.52
C TYR A 35 8.64 -9.00 2.40
N GLU A 36 9.16 -10.06 1.79
CA GLU A 36 9.65 -11.25 2.47
C GLU A 36 10.80 -10.91 3.43
N SER A 37 11.73 -10.07 3.01
CA SER A 37 12.87 -9.65 3.83
C SER A 37 12.52 -8.68 4.96
N LEU A 38 11.27 -8.20 5.06
CA LEU A 38 10.80 -7.49 6.27
C LEU A 38 10.78 -8.37 7.53
N ALA A 39 10.81 -9.70 7.36
CA ALA A 39 10.93 -10.66 8.45
C ALA A 39 12.38 -10.88 8.91
N ASP A 40 13.38 -10.36 8.18
CA ASP A 40 14.79 -10.54 8.51
C ASP A 40 15.14 -9.90 9.87
N PRO A 41 15.94 -10.55 10.72
CA PRO A 41 16.32 -10.02 12.04
C PRO A 41 16.99 -8.65 12.03
N LYS A 42 17.57 -8.20 10.90
CA LYS A 42 18.13 -6.86 10.74
C LYS A 42 17.15 -5.73 11.00
N TRP A 43 15.83 -6.02 10.87
CA TRP A 43 14.76 -5.05 11.14
C TRP A 43 14.19 -5.11 12.56
N LYS A 44 14.80 -5.90 13.46
CA LYS A 44 14.30 -6.04 14.83
C LYS A 44 14.26 -4.69 15.57
N GLY A 45 13.04 -4.32 16.04
CA GLY A 45 12.81 -3.03 16.70
C GLY A 45 12.83 -1.81 15.75
N ARG A 46 12.87 -2.02 14.43
CA ARG A 46 13.04 -0.95 13.44
C ARG A 46 11.84 -0.78 12.49
N LEU A 47 10.84 -1.66 12.56
CA LEU A 47 9.68 -1.70 11.66
C LEU A 47 8.42 -1.20 12.37
N VAL A 48 7.66 -0.34 11.70
CA VAL A 48 6.27 -0.03 12.08
C VAL A 48 5.30 -0.31 10.93
N ILE A 49 4.15 -0.84 11.27
CA ILE A 49 3.10 -1.20 10.34
C ILE A 49 1.75 -1.13 11.04
N ARG A 50 0.64 -1.05 10.29
CA ARG A 50 -0.72 -0.98 10.87
C ARG A 50 -1.18 -2.32 11.47
N LYS A 51 -2.33 -2.26 12.16
CA LYS A 51 -3.04 -3.42 12.72
C LYS A 51 -3.38 -4.46 11.66
N SER A 52 -3.42 -5.73 12.06
CA SER A 52 -3.81 -6.88 11.23
C SER A 52 -5.22 -6.73 10.63
N SER A 53 -6.14 -6.13 11.38
CA SER A 53 -7.53 -5.88 10.94
C SER A 53 -7.64 -4.90 9.76
N ASN A 54 -6.57 -4.14 9.46
CA ASN A 54 -6.61 -3.17 8.38
C ASN A 54 -6.61 -3.83 7.00
N ILE A 55 -7.50 -3.35 6.12
CA ILE A 55 -7.69 -3.92 4.77
C ILE A 55 -6.41 -3.90 3.92
N TYR A 56 -5.53 -2.91 4.09
CA TYR A 56 -4.29 -2.83 3.30
C TYR A 56 -3.29 -3.91 3.70
N ASN A 57 -3.20 -4.24 5.00
CA ASN A 57 -2.39 -5.36 5.47
C ASN A 57 -3.00 -6.70 5.06
N LYS A 58 -4.33 -6.84 5.16
CA LYS A 58 -5.03 -8.05 4.67
C LYS A 58 -4.74 -8.29 3.20
N SER A 59 -4.78 -7.24 2.35
CA SER A 59 -4.47 -7.35 0.92
C SER A 59 -3.02 -7.76 0.67
N LEU A 60 -2.06 -7.12 1.36
CA LEU A 60 -0.65 -7.44 1.23
C LEU A 60 -0.38 -8.89 1.66
N VAL A 61 -0.86 -9.28 2.84
CA VAL A 61 -0.65 -10.64 3.35
C VAL A 61 -1.38 -11.68 2.50
N ALA A 62 -2.57 -11.36 1.97
CA ALA A 62 -3.27 -12.23 1.01
C ALA A 62 -2.46 -12.43 -0.28
N SER A 63 -1.75 -11.39 -0.77
CA SER A 63 -0.84 -11.54 -1.90
C SER A 63 0.37 -12.43 -1.58
N LEU A 64 0.91 -12.33 -0.36
CA LEU A 64 1.99 -13.21 0.10
C LEU A 64 1.52 -14.67 0.23
N VAL A 65 0.33 -14.90 0.82
CA VAL A 65 -0.26 -16.25 0.86
C VAL A 65 -0.45 -16.82 -0.54
N LYS A 66 -0.87 -15.98 -1.50
CA LYS A 66 -1.05 -16.41 -2.90
C LYS A 66 0.27 -16.80 -3.58
N ASN A 67 1.34 -16.05 -3.32
CA ASN A 67 2.65 -16.25 -3.97
C ASN A 67 3.52 -17.28 -3.26
N ASN A 68 3.52 -17.31 -1.94
CA ASN A 68 4.47 -18.08 -1.12
C ASN A 68 3.82 -19.26 -0.38
N GLY A 69 2.48 -19.32 -0.37
CA GLY A 69 1.72 -20.29 0.41
C GLY A 69 1.50 -19.85 1.86
N LYS A 70 0.51 -20.49 2.51
CA LYS A 70 0.06 -20.12 3.87
C LYS A 70 1.14 -20.37 4.93
N ALA A 71 1.83 -21.53 4.86
CA ALA A 71 2.85 -21.90 5.85
C ALA A 71 4.04 -20.93 5.84
N ALA A 72 4.62 -20.64 4.68
CA ALA A 72 5.72 -19.69 4.57
C ALA A 72 5.30 -18.27 4.99
N THR A 73 4.07 -17.85 4.67
CA THR A 73 3.53 -16.56 5.10
C THR A 73 3.29 -16.49 6.61
N ALA A 74 2.96 -17.60 7.26
CA ALA A 74 2.83 -17.66 8.72
C ALA A 74 4.18 -17.43 9.40
N GLU A 75 5.25 -18.06 8.92
CA GLU A 75 6.60 -17.83 9.47
C GLU A 75 7.06 -16.39 9.20
N TRP A 76 6.81 -15.87 8.01
CA TRP A 76 7.06 -14.46 7.70
C TRP A 76 6.31 -13.52 8.67
N ALA A 77 5.04 -13.76 8.95
CA ALA A 77 4.25 -12.91 9.84
C ALA A 77 4.83 -12.90 11.28
N LYS A 78 5.34 -14.02 11.77
CA LYS A 78 6.06 -14.10 13.06
C LYS A 78 7.32 -13.24 13.04
N GLY A 79 8.12 -13.32 11.99
CA GLY A 79 9.32 -12.50 11.81
C GLY A 79 8.98 -11.01 11.77
N VAL A 80 7.95 -10.61 11.02
CA VAL A 80 7.49 -9.21 10.98
C VAL A 80 7.03 -8.73 12.36
N VAL A 81 6.26 -9.53 13.10
CA VAL A 81 5.82 -9.17 14.47
C VAL A 81 7.01 -9.01 15.39
N SER A 82 8.01 -9.90 15.32
CA SER A 82 9.24 -9.83 16.10
C SER A 82 10.07 -8.56 15.79
N ASN A 83 9.94 -8.02 14.56
CA ASN A 83 10.67 -6.85 14.10
C ASN A 83 9.95 -5.52 14.38
N MET A 84 8.71 -5.55 14.86
CA MET A 84 7.96 -4.34 15.16
C MET A 84 8.60 -3.56 16.31
N ALA A 85 8.84 -2.26 16.09
CA ALA A 85 9.34 -1.34 17.11
C ALA A 85 8.32 -1.09 18.23
N ARG A 86 7.04 -1.28 17.93
CA ARG A 86 5.93 -1.08 18.87
C ARG A 86 4.71 -1.87 18.46
N THR A 87 3.77 -2.04 19.38
CA THR A 87 2.43 -2.54 19.05
C THR A 87 1.78 -1.66 17.98
N PRO A 88 1.19 -2.25 16.93
CA PRO A 88 0.54 -1.49 15.86
C PRO A 88 -0.54 -0.54 16.36
N LYS A 89 -0.44 0.74 16.01
CA LYS A 89 -1.43 1.78 16.33
C LYS A 89 -1.51 2.83 15.22
N GLY A 90 -2.63 3.49 15.10
CA GLY A 90 -2.85 4.57 14.14
C GLY A 90 -2.99 4.12 12.68
N ASN A 91 -3.05 5.10 11.78
CA ASN A 91 -3.16 4.91 10.34
C ASN A 91 -1.78 4.95 9.64
N ASP A 92 -1.73 4.90 8.31
CA ASP A 92 -0.47 4.93 7.55
C ASP A 92 0.34 6.20 7.81
N ARG A 93 -0.31 7.36 7.98
CA ARG A 93 0.38 8.61 8.34
C ARG A 93 1.07 8.51 9.70
N ALA A 94 0.43 7.86 10.67
CA ALA A 94 1.02 7.63 11.99
C ALA A 94 2.26 6.71 11.91
N GLN A 95 2.34 5.79 10.94
CA GLN A 95 3.54 4.99 10.70
C GLN A 95 4.67 5.86 10.11
N ILE A 96 4.35 6.71 9.12
CA ILE A 96 5.31 7.66 8.52
C ILE A 96 5.83 8.64 9.58
N MET A 97 4.95 9.17 10.43
CA MET A 97 5.34 10.05 11.54
C MET A 97 6.25 9.35 12.54
N ALA A 98 5.99 8.08 12.86
CA ALA A 98 6.84 7.29 13.76
C ALA A 98 8.27 7.15 13.22
N VAL A 99 8.42 6.92 11.92
CA VAL A 99 9.75 6.91 11.26
C VAL A 99 10.40 8.29 11.33
N ALA A 100 9.66 9.35 11.01
CA ALA A 100 10.18 10.72 11.06
C ALA A 100 10.61 11.15 12.48
N ALA A 101 9.98 10.60 13.51
CA ALA A 101 10.27 10.86 14.93
C ALA A 101 11.36 9.96 15.52
N GLY A 102 11.85 8.94 14.79
CA GLY A 102 12.87 8.02 15.27
C GLY A 102 12.33 6.84 16.10
N GLU A 103 11.01 6.63 16.18
CA GLU A 103 10.45 5.44 16.84
C GLU A 103 10.76 4.14 16.07
N ALA A 104 10.99 4.24 14.76
CA ALA A 104 11.36 3.14 13.88
C ALA A 104 12.15 3.69 12.69
N ASP A 105 12.79 2.82 11.93
CA ASP A 105 13.58 3.20 10.78
C ASP A 105 12.84 3.02 9.46
N ILE A 106 11.90 2.07 9.43
CA ILE A 106 11.06 1.78 8.25
C ILE A 106 9.58 1.65 8.62
N ALA A 107 8.72 2.01 7.67
CA ALA A 107 7.27 1.86 7.77
C ALA A 107 6.68 1.29 6.49
N VAL A 108 5.69 0.40 6.59
CA VAL A 108 4.91 -0.06 5.44
C VAL A 108 3.62 0.74 5.36
N ALA A 109 3.46 1.50 4.27
CA ALA A 109 2.30 2.36 4.05
C ALA A 109 1.97 2.52 2.55
N ASN A 110 0.78 3.04 2.22
CA ASN A 110 0.39 3.28 0.84
C ASN A 110 1.00 4.57 0.30
N THR A 111 1.25 4.61 -1.01
CA THR A 111 1.94 5.70 -1.72
C THR A 111 1.32 7.06 -1.48
N TYR A 112 0.01 7.21 -1.59
CA TYR A 112 -0.67 8.51 -1.53
C TYR A 112 -0.58 9.22 -0.18
N TYR A 113 -0.27 8.52 0.91
CA TYR A 113 -0.21 9.14 2.24
C TYR A 113 0.94 10.13 2.39
N LEU A 114 2.12 9.85 1.78
CA LEU A 114 3.23 10.79 1.83
C LEU A 114 2.88 12.09 1.07
N ALA A 115 2.33 11.97 -0.15
CA ALA A 115 1.90 13.13 -0.93
C ALA A 115 0.82 13.95 -0.19
N LEU A 116 -0.16 13.28 0.45
CA LEU A 116 -1.18 13.95 1.27
C LEU A 116 -0.56 14.71 2.45
N MET A 117 0.47 14.17 3.10
CA MET A 117 1.18 14.87 4.18
C MET A 117 1.97 16.05 3.64
N LEU A 118 2.73 15.86 2.55
CA LEU A 118 3.51 16.91 1.88
C LEU A 118 2.67 18.08 1.38
N SER A 119 1.41 17.82 0.97
CA SER A 119 0.49 18.87 0.51
C SER A 119 0.10 19.89 1.58
N GLY A 120 0.40 19.64 2.85
CA GLY A 120 -0.01 20.47 3.97
C GLY A 120 -1.48 20.32 4.40
N LYS A 121 -2.32 19.60 3.64
CA LYS A 121 -3.74 19.35 3.95
C LYS A 121 -3.97 18.67 5.33
N LYS A 122 -2.91 18.14 5.95
CA LYS A 122 -2.97 17.46 7.27
C LYS A 122 -2.21 18.22 8.38
N GLY A 123 -1.88 19.47 8.13
CA GLY A 123 -1.21 20.37 9.08
C GLY A 123 0.33 20.35 8.96
N ALA A 124 0.94 21.38 9.51
CA ALA A 124 2.37 21.66 9.38
C ALA A 124 3.24 20.58 10.02
N GLU A 125 2.83 19.98 11.13
CA GLU A 125 3.55 18.90 11.80
C GLU A 125 3.72 17.69 10.88
N GLN A 126 2.63 17.22 10.25
CA GLN A 126 2.69 16.09 9.34
C GLN A 126 3.47 16.42 8.06
N GLN A 127 3.37 17.65 7.57
CA GLN A 127 4.15 18.12 6.45
C GLN A 127 5.66 18.12 6.75
N ALA A 128 6.05 18.58 7.92
CA ALA A 128 7.44 18.56 8.38
C ALA A 128 7.97 17.12 8.55
N ALA A 129 7.16 16.23 9.13
CA ALA A 129 7.49 14.81 9.25
C ALA A 129 7.68 14.13 7.89
N ALA A 130 6.81 14.41 6.93
CA ALA A 130 6.88 13.82 5.58
C ALA A 130 8.19 14.17 4.84
N LYS A 131 8.77 15.34 5.10
CA LYS A 131 10.05 15.77 4.51
C LYS A 131 11.27 15.00 5.03
N LYS A 132 11.15 14.28 6.16
CA LYS A 132 12.23 13.51 6.79
C LYS A 132 12.30 12.06 6.31
N VAL A 133 11.35 11.60 5.52
CA VAL A 133 11.29 10.22 5.04
C VAL A 133 11.39 10.14 3.52
N LYS A 134 11.84 9.00 3.04
CA LYS A 134 11.87 8.67 1.60
C LYS A 134 11.07 7.41 1.32
N ALA A 135 10.65 7.25 0.07
CA ALA A 135 9.91 6.10 -0.43
C ALA A 135 10.86 5.07 -1.04
N PHE A 136 10.55 3.79 -0.86
CA PHE A 136 11.22 2.67 -1.50
C PHE A 136 10.19 1.64 -1.97
N PHE A 137 10.31 1.17 -3.21
CA PHE A 137 9.45 0.15 -3.80
C PHE A 137 10.06 -1.23 -3.62
N PRO A 138 9.46 -2.13 -2.81
CA PRO A 138 10.00 -3.48 -2.62
C PRO A 138 9.76 -4.39 -3.83
N ASN A 139 10.46 -5.54 -3.88
CA ASN A 139 10.31 -6.60 -4.88
C ASN A 139 10.62 -6.18 -6.33
N GLN A 140 11.51 -5.21 -6.55
CA GLN A 140 11.82 -4.72 -7.89
C GLN A 140 12.58 -5.74 -8.74
N ASN A 141 13.37 -6.63 -8.11
CA ASN A 141 14.14 -7.66 -8.80
C ASN A 141 13.34 -8.95 -9.04
N ASP A 142 12.10 -9.03 -8.54
CA ASP A 142 11.25 -10.22 -8.70
C ASP A 142 9.86 -9.87 -9.28
N ARG A 143 8.76 -10.10 -8.55
CA ARG A 143 7.39 -9.90 -9.04
C ARG A 143 6.94 -8.44 -9.15
N GLY A 144 7.63 -7.52 -8.50
CA GLY A 144 7.24 -6.12 -8.42
C GLY A 144 6.46 -5.77 -7.15
N THR A 145 6.23 -4.49 -6.95
CA THR A 145 5.54 -3.94 -5.77
C THR A 145 4.05 -4.25 -5.78
N HIS A 146 3.51 -4.64 -4.64
CA HIS A 146 2.09 -4.92 -4.42
C HIS A 146 1.21 -3.73 -4.77
N MET A 147 0.24 -3.97 -5.65
CA MET A 147 -0.76 -3.00 -6.07
C MET A 147 -2.12 -3.31 -5.45
N ASN A 148 -2.85 -2.25 -5.11
CA ASN A 148 -4.24 -2.34 -4.71
C ASN A 148 -5.05 -1.22 -5.38
N ILE A 149 -6.38 -1.29 -5.27
CA ILE A 149 -7.31 -0.39 -5.96
C ILE A 149 -8.41 0.10 -5.02
N SER A 150 -8.97 1.25 -5.35
CA SER A 150 -10.35 1.58 -5.04
C SER A 150 -11.20 1.10 -6.21
N CYS A 151 -12.32 0.47 -5.95
CA CYS A 151 -13.17 -0.08 -7.01
C CYS A 151 -14.63 0.28 -6.82
N ALA A 152 -15.37 0.25 -7.92
CA ALA A 152 -16.83 0.33 -7.96
C ALA A 152 -17.40 -0.99 -8.46
N ALA A 153 -18.55 -1.40 -7.91
CA ALA A 153 -19.30 -2.58 -8.32
C ALA A 153 -20.78 -2.25 -8.40
N LEU A 154 -21.45 -2.84 -9.38
CA LEU A 154 -22.91 -2.75 -9.47
C LEU A 154 -23.55 -3.77 -8.53
N VAL A 155 -24.41 -3.31 -7.64
CA VAL A 155 -25.15 -4.17 -6.72
C VAL A 155 -26.22 -4.94 -7.49
N LYS A 156 -26.35 -6.25 -7.21
CA LYS A 156 -27.42 -7.07 -7.79
C LYS A 156 -28.79 -6.50 -7.37
N GLY A 157 -29.67 -6.26 -8.37
CA GLY A 157 -30.98 -5.68 -8.11
C GLY A 157 -30.98 -4.16 -7.90
N ALA A 158 -29.88 -3.44 -8.24
CA ALA A 158 -29.85 -1.99 -8.18
C ALA A 158 -31.02 -1.37 -8.98
N PRO A 159 -31.89 -0.52 -8.35
CA PRO A 159 -33.09 0.02 -9.01
C PRO A 159 -32.76 0.99 -10.14
N ASN A 160 -31.60 1.66 -10.09
CA ASN A 160 -31.15 2.64 -11.07
C ASN A 160 -29.88 2.14 -11.80
N LYS A 161 -29.94 0.92 -12.31
CA LYS A 161 -28.78 0.22 -12.93
C LYS A 161 -28.09 1.06 -14.00
N ASP A 162 -28.85 1.64 -14.95
CA ASP A 162 -28.26 2.38 -16.07
C ASP A 162 -27.56 3.66 -15.61
N ASN A 163 -28.13 4.36 -14.64
CA ASN A 163 -27.47 5.53 -14.05
C ASN A 163 -26.23 5.14 -13.24
N ALA A 164 -26.25 4.01 -12.55
CA ALA A 164 -25.07 3.51 -11.84
C ALA A 164 -23.93 3.14 -12.82
N ILE A 165 -24.24 2.56 -13.97
CA ILE A 165 -23.26 2.29 -15.03
C ILE A 165 -22.68 3.60 -15.57
N LYS A 166 -23.52 4.58 -15.93
CA LYS A 166 -23.08 5.91 -16.38
C LYS A 166 -22.17 6.59 -15.35
N LEU A 167 -22.50 6.48 -14.06
CA LEU A 167 -21.63 7.00 -12.99
C LEU A 167 -20.25 6.32 -13.00
N VAL A 168 -20.21 4.99 -13.09
CA VAL A 168 -18.94 4.26 -13.13
C VAL A 168 -18.11 4.64 -14.37
N GLU A 169 -18.75 4.80 -15.53
CA GLU A 169 -18.11 5.28 -16.76
C GLU A 169 -17.57 6.69 -16.59
N PHE A 170 -18.35 7.60 -15.97
CA PHE A 170 -17.92 8.96 -15.65
C PHE A 170 -16.70 8.98 -14.73
N LEU A 171 -16.65 8.12 -13.69
CA LEU A 171 -15.51 8.02 -12.80
C LEU A 171 -14.21 7.59 -13.51
N LEU A 172 -14.31 7.03 -14.70
CA LEU A 172 -13.17 6.64 -15.54
C LEU A 172 -12.86 7.65 -16.67
N THR A 173 -13.56 8.77 -16.75
CA THR A 173 -13.21 9.86 -17.67
C THR A 173 -11.91 10.56 -17.25
N PRO A 174 -11.17 11.21 -18.17
CA PRO A 174 -9.99 11.99 -17.82
C PRO A 174 -10.25 13.03 -16.74
N GLU A 175 -11.37 13.77 -16.85
CA GLU A 175 -11.78 14.79 -15.86
C GLU A 175 -11.91 14.22 -14.44
N SER A 176 -12.63 13.10 -14.28
CA SER A 176 -12.78 12.45 -12.98
C SER A 176 -11.46 11.89 -12.45
N GLN A 177 -10.64 11.35 -13.32
CA GLN A 177 -9.34 10.80 -12.95
C GLN A 177 -8.35 11.89 -12.52
N GLU A 178 -8.35 13.06 -13.17
CA GLU A 178 -7.60 14.24 -12.74
C GLU A 178 -8.06 14.73 -11.36
N HIS A 179 -9.38 14.71 -11.11
CA HIS A 179 -9.92 15.03 -9.79
C HIS A 179 -9.41 14.06 -8.72
N PHE A 180 -9.42 12.74 -8.95
CA PHE A 180 -8.87 11.77 -8.00
C PHE A 180 -7.38 11.99 -7.76
N VAL A 181 -6.60 12.09 -8.82
CA VAL A 181 -5.16 12.32 -8.73
C VAL A 181 -4.82 13.56 -7.89
N ASN A 182 -5.55 14.66 -8.07
CA ASN A 182 -5.26 15.93 -7.40
C ASN A 182 -5.82 16.03 -5.98
N ASN A 183 -6.81 15.22 -5.62
CA ASN A 183 -7.43 15.27 -4.30
C ASN A 183 -7.11 14.08 -3.40
N THR A 184 -6.93 12.87 -3.97
CA THR A 184 -6.58 11.66 -3.21
C THR A 184 -5.10 11.28 -3.32
N PHE A 185 -4.36 11.84 -4.30
CA PHE A 185 -2.96 11.52 -4.60
C PHE A 185 -2.73 10.04 -4.99
N GLU A 186 -3.77 9.34 -5.40
CA GLU A 186 -3.66 7.99 -5.93
C GLU A 186 -3.18 8.01 -7.38
N PHE A 187 -2.71 6.89 -7.89
CA PHE A 187 -2.37 6.77 -9.31
C PHE A 187 -3.64 6.69 -10.16
N PRO A 188 -3.66 7.30 -11.35
CA PRO A 188 -4.80 7.21 -12.25
C PRO A 188 -5.00 5.77 -12.75
N MET A 189 -6.26 5.41 -13.01
CA MET A 189 -6.61 4.09 -13.54
C MET A 189 -6.48 4.01 -15.05
N ILE A 190 -6.61 5.12 -15.74
CA ILE A 190 -6.55 5.22 -17.20
C ILE A 190 -5.23 5.82 -17.68
N GLY A 191 -4.90 5.60 -18.97
CA GLY A 191 -3.81 6.30 -19.64
C GLY A 191 -4.16 7.75 -19.95
N GLY A 192 -3.15 8.57 -20.21
CA GLY A 192 -3.32 9.98 -20.59
C GLY A 192 -3.55 10.96 -19.44
N VAL A 193 -3.74 10.47 -18.20
CA VAL A 193 -3.81 11.32 -17.00
C VAL A 193 -2.50 11.18 -16.21
N SER A 194 -1.87 12.30 -15.93
CA SER A 194 -0.61 12.34 -15.16
C SER A 194 -0.87 12.20 -13.66
N ALA A 195 0.04 11.53 -12.95
CA ALA A 195 0.01 11.51 -11.49
C ALA A 195 0.31 12.91 -10.91
N ASN A 196 -0.16 13.16 -9.68
CA ASN A 196 0.08 14.43 -9.01
C ASN A 196 1.59 14.72 -8.86
N PRO A 197 2.07 15.96 -9.09
CA PRO A 197 3.48 16.32 -8.97
C PRO A 197 4.11 15.96 -7.61
N LEU A 198 3.36 16.03 -6.49
CA LEU A 198 3.87 15.58 -5.19
C LEU A 198 4.18 14.08 -5.17
N VAL A 199 3.41 13.27 -5.88
CA VAL A 199 3.67 11.83 -6.04
C VAL A 199 4.88 11.62 -6.94
N VAL A 200 4.91 12.27 -8.10
CA VAL A 200 6.01 12.14 -9.09
C VAL A 200 7.35 12.49 -8.46
N ASN A 201 7.43 13.63 -7.78
CA ASN A 201 8.70 14.18 -7.29
C ASN A 201 9.20 13.55 -5.99
N ASN A 202 8.32 12.98 -5.15
CA ASN A 202 8.70 12.49 -3.82
C ASN A 202 8.58 10.97 -3.64
N ILE A 203 7.85 10.30 -4.52
CA ILE A 203 7.62 8.85 -4.45
C ILE A 203 8.20 8.18 -5.70
N GLY A 204 7.96 8.77 -6.88
CA GLY A 204 8.37 8.24 -8.17
C GLY A 204 7.27 7.39 -8.82
N LEU A 205 7.41 7.20 -10.13
CA LEU A 205 6.50 6.38 -10.96
C LEU A 205 7.23 5.23 -11.65
N ASP A 206 8.55 5.27 -11.69
CA ASP A 206 9.38 4.25 -12.33
C ASP A 206 9.61 3.09 -11.36
N PHE A 207 8.65 2.17 -11.35
CA PHE A 207 8.72 0.95 -10.55
C PHE A 207 7.94 -0.20 -11.19
N LYS A 208 8.45 -1.41 -11.00
CA LYS A 208 7.78 -2.63 -11.42
C LYS A 208 6.58 -2.91 -10.52
N GLN A 209 5.39 -2.95 -11.12
CA GLN A 209 4.15 -3.31 -10.43
C GLN A 209 3.96 -4.84 -10.47
N ASP A 210 3.50 -5.43 -9.37
CA ASP A 210 3.05 -6.83 -9.37
C ASP A 210 1.71 -6.95 -10.11
N LEU A 211 1.79 -7.18 -11.41
CA LEU A 211 0.64 -7.44 -12.28
C LEU A 211 0.37 -8.94 -12.48
N LYS A 212 1.24 -9.82 -11.96
CA LYS A 212 1.06 -11.28 -11.99
C LYS A 212 0.07 -11.73 -10.92
N THR A 213 0.13 -11.14 -9.74
CA THR A 213 -0.81 -11.42 -8.64
C THR A 213 -2.07 -10.61 -8.87
N LYS A 214 -3.12 -11.27 -9.39
CA LYS A 214 -4.39 -10.60 -9.69
C LYS A 214 -5.03 -10.06 -8.42
N VAL A 215 -5.44 -8.78 -8.43
CA VAL A 215 -6.16 -8.12 -7.31
C VAL A 215 -7.41 -8.92 -6.90
N SER A 216 -8.11 -9.55 -7.85
CA SER A 216 -9.26 -10.43 -7.59
C SER A 216 -8.92 -11.64 -6.69
N SER A 217 -7.65 -12.06 -6.61
CA SER A 217 -7.25 -13.18 -5.76
C SER A 217 -7.13 -12.82 -4.27
N TYR A 218 -7.04 -11.54 -3.92
CA TYR A 218 -6.88 -11.12 -2.53
C TYR A 218 -8.08 -11.48 -1.67
N GLY A 219 -9.30 -11.33 -2.21
CA GLY A 219 -10.54 -11.72 -1.52
C GLY A 219 -10.54 -13.19 -1.12
N ALA A 220 -10.18 -14.08 -2.04
CA ALA A 220 -10.13 -15.53 -1.80
C ALA A 220 -9.07 -15.95 -0.76
N LYS A 221 -8.04 -15.10 -0.53
CA LYS A 221 -6.96 -15.35 0.43
C LYS A 221 -7.05 -14.50 1.70
N GLN A 222 -8.11 -13.71 1.85
CA GLN A 222 -8.25 -12.80 2.98
C GLN A 222 -8.42 -13.52 4.33
N ALA A 223 -9.15 -14.64 4.36
CA ALA A 223 -9.31 -15.45 5.58
C ALA A 223 -7.97 -16.04 6.02
N ASP A 224 -7.22 -16.66 5.08
CA ASP A 224 -5.88 -17.17 5.34
C ASP A 224 -4.93 -16.07 5.85
N ALA A 225 -4.98 -14.88 5.22
CA ALA A 225 -4.17 -13.74 5.60
C ALA A 225 -4.46 -13.26 7.05
N LEU A 226 -5.73 -13.20 7.43
CA LEU A 226 -6.12 -12.82 8.79
C LEU A 226 -5.68 -13.87 9.80
N GLU A 227 -5.86 -15.16 9.49
CA GLU A 227 -5.47 -16.28 10.34
C GLU A 227 -3.95 -16.26 10.63
N VAL A 228 -3.11 -16.13 9.58
CA VAL A 228 -1.65 -16.12 9.79
C VAL A 228 -1.18 -14.91 10.58
N MET A 229 -1.77 -13.73 10.37
CA MET A 229 -1.47 -12.54 11.15
C MET A 229 -1.88 -12.71 12.62
N THR A 230 -3.07 -13.25 12.87
CA THR A 230 -3.59 -13.47 14.22
C THR A 230 -2.74 -14.51 14.98
N ALA A 231 -2.42 -15.63 14.33
CA ALA A 231 -1.56 -16.66 14.91
C ALA A 231 -0.14 -16.17 15.22
N ALA A 232 0.38 -15.21 14.46
CA ALA A 232 1.66 -14.55 14.72
C ALA A 232 1.60 -13.52 15.86
N GLY A 233 0.42 -13.22 16.42
CA GLY A 233 0.24 -12.17 17.43
C GLY A 233 0.24 -10.73 16.88
N TRP A 234 0.00 -10.58 15.58
CA TRP A 234 -0.11 -9.26 14.95
C TRP A 234 -1.42 -8.59 15.35
N LYS A 235 -1.37 -7.63 16.22
CA LYS A 235 -2.51 -6.90 16.79
C LYS A 235 -3.06 -5.83 15.86
#